data_f2ed24a6378beb47794c446c4120f038
#
_entry.id   f2ed24a6378beb47794c446c4120f038
#
_cell.length_a   1.000
_cell.length_b   1.000
_cell.length_c   1.000
_cell.angle_alpha   90.00
_cell.angle_beta   90.00
_cell.angle_gamma   90.00
#
_symmetry.space_group_name_H-M   'P 1'
#
loop_
_entity.id
_entity.type
_entity.pdbx_description
1 polymer ?
#
loop_
_entity_poly.entity_id
_entity_poly.type
_entity_poly.pdbx_seq_one_letter_code
_entity_poly.pdbx_strand_id
1 'polypeptide(L)'
;VVKTSPCGTYVSVGIFAAENVALLFMPLEVCKNFDIINDSIDHLQWRMAWSGNSRMTFGVKAAEATFDYLNIPAQMLFFTDGDESPKANGINKLDISNVRIGKNVIFVGVGGHEPAPIKRFNANNKFVGYWGTDAAAESAGGGIMYNDASLDDPDPPVAYAEFDRYLSKQDVEHLKDMTAEIKGQYVEGLDNPEFYKFVQSQTPAAKFETDYSVRWIFLTIA
;
A
#
# COMPACT_ATOMS: atom_id res chain seq x y z
N VAL A 1 -4.72 -12.63 5.78
CA VAL A 1 -3.34 -13.12 5.54
C VAL A 1 -2.67 -13.43 6.86
N VAL A 2 -2.39 -12.45 7.72
CA VAL A 2 -1.64 -12.67 8.99
C VAL A 2 -2.29 -13.75 9.87
N LYS A 3 -3.61 -13.68 10.07
CA LYS A 3 -4.38 -14.65 10.88
C LYS A 3 -4.32 -16.10 10.38
N THR A 4 -4.01 -16.29 9.10
CA THR A 4 -3.97 -17.62 8.47
C THR A 4 -2.55 -18.09 8.18
N SER A 5 -1.56 -17.28 8.50
CA SER A 5 -0.15 -17.63 8.33
C SER A 5 0.28 -18.66 9.38
N PRO A 6 1.02 -19.71 8.99
CA PRO A 6 1.54 -20.67 9.93
C PRO A 6 2.60 -20.05 10.83
N CYS A 7 2.76 -20.56 12.03
CA CYS A 7 3.87 -20.19 12.91
C CYS A 7 5.21 -20.46 12.23
N GLY A 8 6.20 -19.62 12.51
CA GLY A 8 7.48 -19.59 11.78
C GLY A 8 7.47 -18.68 10.54
N THR A 9 6.30 -18.12 10.18
CA THR A 9 6.22 -17.07 9.15
C THR A 9 6.67 -15.75 9.74
N TYR A 10 7.51 -15.02 9.02
CA TYR A 10 7.93 -13.66 9.39
C TYR A 10 7.19 -12.65 8.52
N VAL A 11 6.64 -11.63 9.17
CA VAL A 11 5.85 -10.57 8.52
C VAL A 11 6.42 -9.21 8.89
N SER A 12 6.49 -8.33 7.91
CA SER A 12 6.71 -6.90 8.07
C SER A 12 5.58 -6.14 7.41
N VAL A 13 5.23 -4.99 7.92
CA VAL A 13 4.28 -4.07 7.30
C VAL A 13 5.03 -2.83 6.86
N GLY A 14 4.75 -2.36 5.66
CA GLY A 14 5.33 -1.16 5.10
C GLY A 14 4.27 -0.22 4.55
N ILE A 15 4.64 1.03 4.40
CA ILE A 15 3.84 2.08 3.78
C ILE A 15 4.57 2.53 2.53
N PHE A 16 3.83 2.62 1.43
CA PHE A 16 4.27 3.26 0.21
C PHE A 16 3.68 4.67 0.13
N ALA A 17 4.52 5.67 -0.12
CA ALA A 17 4.09 7.03 -0.41
C ALA A 17 5.14 7.73 -1.29
N ALA A 18 4.70 8.59 -2.17
CA ALA A 18 5.53 9.25 -3.19
C ALA A 18 6.27 8.22 -4.07
N GLU A 19 7.54 8.04 -3.82
CA GLU A 19 8.47 7.18 -4.56
C GLU A 19 9.13 6.13 -3.67
N ASN A 20 8.78 6.08 -2.39
CA ASN A 20 9.51 5.31 -1.39
C ASN A 20 8.61 4.36 -0.60
N VAL A 21 9.27 3.36 -0.03
CA VAL A 21 8.69 2.41 0.91
C VAL A 21 9.35 2.59 2.27
N ALA A 22 8.54 2.65 3.32
CA ALA A 22 9.01 2.66 4.69
C ALA A 22 8.44 1.46 5.45
N LEU A 23 9.29 0.63 6.04
CA LEU A 23 8.85 -0.44 6.93
C LEU A 23 8.48 0.15 8.28
N LEU A 24 7.36 -0.26 8.84
CA LEU A 24 6.94 0.13 10.20
C LEU A 24 7.74 -0.64 11.26
N PHE A 25 8.13 -1.86 10.93
CA PHE A 25 8.97 -2.71 11.78
C PHE A 25 9.70 -3.75 10.93
N MET A 26 10.82 -4.24 11.46
CA MET A 26 11.56 -5.35 10.88
C MET A 26 10.72 -6.63 10.93
N PRO A 27 10.98 -7.65 10.07
CA PRO A 27 10.19 -8.86 10.03
C PRO A 27 10.08 -9.53 11.40
N LEU A 28 8.84 -9.71 11.88
CA LEU A 28 8.49 -10.33 13.15
C LEU A 28 7.83 -11.70 12.92
N GLU A 29 8.16 -12.68 13.74
CA GLU A 29 7.52 -13.99 13.70
C GLU A 29 6.06 -13.89 14.14
N VAL A 30 5.15 -14.43 13.29
CA VAL A 30 3.72 -14.15 13.37
C VAL A 30 3.07 -14.64 14.67
N CYS A 31 3.38 -15.83 15.14
CA CYS A 31 2.73 -16.38 16.34
C CYS A 31 3.21 -15.72 17.63
N LYS A 32 4.47 -15.30 17.68
CA LYS A 32 5.04 -14.65 18.87
C LYS A 32 4.64 -13.18 18.98
N ASN A 33 4.31 -12.55 17.84
CA ASN A 33 4.07 -11.10 17.76
C ASN A 33 2.72 -10.78 17.12
N PHE A 34 1.77 -11.71 17.17
CA PHE A 34 0.49 -11.58 16.48
C PHE A 34 -0.25 -10.29 16.82
N ASP A 35 -0.36 -9.99 18.12
CA ASP A 35 -1.08 -8.80 18.58
C ASP A 35 -0.41 -7.50 18.12
N ILE A 36 0.94 -7.45 18.15
CA ILE A 36 1.71 -6.28 17.70
C ILE A 36 1.52 -6.05 16.19
N ILE A 37 1.58 -7.14 15.41
CA ILE A 37 1.41 -7.06 13.94
C ILE A 37 -0.01 -6.63 13.62
N ASN A 38 -1.03 -7.24 14.26
CA ASN A 38 -2.42 -6.92 14.02
C ASN A 38 -2.76 -5.48 14.45
N ASP A 39 -2.30 -5.07 15.62
CA ASP A 39 -2.48 -3.71 16.13
C ASP A 39 -1.85 -2.67 15.18
N SER A 40 -0.65 -2.95 14.67
CA SER A 40 -0.01 -2.08 13.68
C SER A 40 -0.83 -1.93 12.40
N ILE A 41 -1.47 -3.01 11.93
CA ILE A 41 -2.34 -2.98 10.75
C ILE A 41 -3.64 -2.21 11.05
N ASP A 42 -4.24 -2.42 12.20
CA ASP A 42 -5.50 -1.78 12.60
C ASP A 42 -5.33 -0.26 12.81
N HIS A 43 -4.11 0.20 13.08
CA HIS A 43 -3.77 1.62 13.24
C HIS A 43 -3.20 2.27 11.98
N LEU A 44 -3.19 1.59 10.83
CA LEU A 44 -2.80 2.23 9.57
C LEU A 44 -3.77 3.36 9.24
N GLN A 45 -3.21 4.54 8.96
CA GLN A 45 -3.97 5.73 8.62
C GLN A 45 -3.35 6.42 7.41
N TRP A 46 -4.18 7.03 6.57
CA TRP A 46 -3.74 7.79 5.41
C TRP A 46 -2.71 8.90 5.74
N ARG A 47 -2.76 9.46 6.97
CA ARG A 47 -1.83 10.48 7.46
C ARG A 47 -0.40 9.99 7.67
N MET A 48 -0.18 8.69 7.69
CA MET A 48 1.17 8.13 7.76
C MET A 48 1.93 8.32 6.45
N ALA A 49 1.22 8.61 5.36
CA ALA A 49 1.84 9.02 4.10
C ALA A 49 2.43 10.42 4.23
N TRP A 50 3.71 10.55 3.91
CA TRP A 50 4.47 11.82 3.94
C TRP A 50 4.29 12.65 2.66
N SER A 51 3.57 12.15 1.67
CA SER A 51 3.29 12.81 0.40
C SER A 51 1.96 12.33 -0.16
N GLY A 52 1.27 13.22 -0.87
CA GLY A 52 0.06 12.88 -1.63
C GLY A 52 0.34 12.32 -3.03
N ASN A 53 1.62 12.24 -3.44
CA ASN A 53 1.99 11.63 -4.71
C ASN A 53 2.04 10.11 -4.58
N SER A 54 1.87 9.43 -5.74
CA SER A 54 1.95 7.97 -5.85
C SER A 54 2.64 7.62 -7.16
N ARG A 55 3.94 7.28 -7.11
CA ARG A 55 4.76 6.91 -8.27
C ARG A 55 5.21 5.47 -8.14
N MET A 56 4.37 4.56 -8.61
CA MET A 56 4.49 3.12 -8.32
C MET A 56 5.75 2.50 -8.88
N THR A 57 6.21 2.91 -10.07
CA THR A 57 7.44 2.38 -10.65
C THR A 57 8.66 2.68 -9.77
N PHE A 58 8.72 3.85 -9.15
CA PHE A 58 9.74 4.21 -8.17
C PHE A 58 9.56 3.43 -6.86
N GLY A 59 8.31 3.24 -6.41
CA GLY A 59 7.99 2.43 -5.24
C GLY A 59 8.47 0.99 -5.37
N VAL A 60 8.32 0.38 -6.55
CA VAL A 60 8.85 -0.96 -6.83
C VAL A 60 10.37 -1.00 -6.73
N LYS A 61 11.07 0.03 -7.23
CA LYS A 61 12.53 0.15 -7.07
C LYS A 61 12.95 0.38 -5.63
N ALA A 62 12.21 1.18 -4.88
CA ALA A 62 12.46 1.39 -3.45
C ALA A 62 12.22 0.09 -2.65
N ALA A 63 11.22 -0.69 -3.02
CA ALA A 63 10.99 -2.03 -2.45
C ALA A 63 12.17 -2.97 -2.75
N GLU A 64 12.70 -2.97 -3.97
CA GLU A 64 13.91 -3.74 -4.31
C GLU A 64 15.08 -3.40 -3.38
N ALA A 65 15.36 -2.11 -3.17
CA ALA A 65 16.39 -1.66 -2.25
C ALA A 65 16.12 -2.10 -0.80
N THR A 66 14.85 -2.12 -0.39
CA THR A 66 14.45 -2.62 0.94
C THR A 66 14.73 -4.13 1.07
N PHE A 67 14.44 -4.93 0.06
CA PHE A 67 14.75 -6.35 0.04
C PHE A 67 16.26 -6.61 0.10
N ASP A 68 17.04 -5.83 -0.65
CA ASP A 68 18.50 -5.91 -0.59
C ASP A 68 19.04 -5.58 0.80
N TYR A 69 18.48 -4.56 1.45
CA TYR A 69 18.86 -4.19 2.82
C TYR A 69 18.52 -5.29 3.83
N LEU A 70 17.33 -5.89 3.73
CA LEU A 70 16.91 -6.98 4.59
C LEU A 70 17.75 -8.25 4.36
N ASN A 71 18.25 -8.46 3.14
CA ASN A 71 19.03 -9.61 2.72
C ASN A 71 18.40 -10.96 3.10
N ILE A 72 17.09 -11.04 3.04
CA ILE A 72 16.31 -12.26 3.29
C ILE A 72 15.35 -12.51 2.13
N PRO A 73 15.09 -13.77 1.77
CA PRO A 73 14.06 -14.10 0.81
C PRO A 73 12.70 -13.68 1.36
N ALA A 74 11.96 -12.88 0.60
CA ALA A 74 10.63 -12.43 0.98
C ALA A 74 9.71 -12.32 -0.22
N GLN A 75 8.40 -12.31 0.03
CA GLN A 75 7.36 -11.92 -0.92
C GLN A 75 6.74 -10.62 -0.48
N MET A 76 6.36 -9.79 -1.42
CA MET A 76 5.66 -8.54 -1.18
C MET A 76 4.23 -8.62 -1.70
N LEU A 77 3.26 -8.39 -0.81
CA LEU A 77 1.89 -8.07 -1.17
C LEU A 77 1.76 -6.56 -1.23
N PHE A 78 1.58 -6.02 -2.41
CA PHE A 78 1.46 -4.58 -2.61
C PHE A 78 0.00 -4.21 -2.88
N PHE A 79 -0.69 -3.73 -1.85
CA PHE A 79 -2.08 -3.30 -1.91
C PHE A 79 -2.15 -1.88 -2.49
N THR A 80 -2.85 -1.71 -3.60
CA THR A 80 -2.92 -0.43 -4.32
C THR A 80 -4.11 -0.41 -5.27
N ASP A 81 -4.63 0.79 -5.54
CA ASP A 81 -5.59 1.01 -6.62
C ASP A 81 -4.93 1.12 -8.00
N GLY A 82 -3.61 1.23 -8.06
CA GLY A 82 -2.89 1.39 -9.31
C GLY A 82 -2.93 2.80 -9.88
N ASP A 83 -3.62 3.73 -9.23
CA ASP A 83 -3.76 5.09 -9.71
C ASP A 83 -2.53 5.92 -9.34
N GLU A 84 -1.77 6.37 -10.35
CA GLU A 84 -0.56 7.17 -10.13
C GLU A 84 -0.86 8.68 -10.11
N SER A 85 -0.25 9.37 -9.16
CA SER A 85 -0.27 10.83 -9.08
C SER A 85 1.15 11.39 -8.98
N PRO A 86 1.65 12.11 -9.98
CA PRO A 86 1.03 12.39 -11.29
C PRO A 86 0.95 11.13 -12.17
N LYS A 87 0.00 11.11 -13.09
CA LYS A 87 -0.16 10.00 -14.04
C LYS A 87 1.16 9.68 -14.75
N ALA A 88 1.46 8.39 -14.86
CA ALA A 88 2.65 7.92 -15.56
C ALA A 88 2.61 8.32 -17.06
N ASN A 89 3.76 8.72 -17.58
CA ASN A 89 3.94 9.04 -18.99
C ASN A 89 5.38 8.69 -19.42
N GLY A 90 5.69 8.85 -20.68
CA GLY A 90 7.01 8.50 -21.24
C GLY A 90 8.21 9.27 -20.66
N ILE A 91 7.98 10.32 -19.90
CA ILE A 91 9.04 11.15 -19.28
C ILE A 91 9.23 10.78 -17.80
N ASN A 92 8.13 10.53 -17.08
CA ASN A 92 8.15 10.33 -15.63
C ASN A 92 8.04 8.86 -15.18
N LYS A 93 7.83 7.93 -16.11
CA LYS A 93 7.82 6.48 -15.83
C LYS A 93 9.25 5.95 -15.75
N LEU A 94 9.57 5.25 -14.68
CA LEU A 94 10.83 4.52 -14.55
C LEU A 94 10.71 3.13 -15.19
N ASP A 95 11.73 2.69 -15.91
CA ASP A 95 11.85 1.32 -16.41
C ASP A 95 12.10 0.35 -15.25
N ILE A 96 11.16 -0.56 -15.05
CA ILE A 96 11.19 -1.59 -13.99
C ILE A 96 11.39 -3.01 -14.54
N SER A 97 11.63 -3.15 -15.83
CA SER A 97 11.80 -4.46 -16.48
C SER A 97 12.98 -5.28 -15.91
N ASN A 98 13.95 -4.60 -15.32
CA ASN A 98 15.17 -5.18 -14.75
C ASN A 98 15.11 -5.37 -13.22
N VAL A 99 13.94 -5.20 -12.59
CA VAL A 99 13.75 -5.41 -11.16
C VAL A 99 13.94 -6.90 -10.81
N ARG A 100 14.86 -7.18 -9.88
CA ARG A 100 15.22 -8.55 -9.49
C ARG A 100 14.16 -9.24 -8.65
N ILE A 101 13.44 -8.45 -7.84
CA ILE A 101 12.39 -8.96 -6.94
C ILE A 101 11.05 -9.20 -7.65
N GLY A 102 10.93 -8.92 -8.95
CA GLY A 102 9.65 -8.90 -9.65
C GLY A 102 8.80 -10.15 -9.43
N LYS A 103 9.40 -11.34 -9.50
CA LYS A 103 8.70 -12.61 -9.24
C LYS A 103 8.16 -12.76 -7.81
N ASN A 104 8.66 -11.97 -6.88
CA ASN A 104 8.27 -11.97 -5.48
C ASN A 104 7.24 -10.89 -5.16
N VAL A 105 6.84 -10.09 -6.17
CA VAL A 105 5.86 -9.02 -6.03
C VAL A 105 4.49 -9.51 -6.50
N ILE A 106 3.51 -9.32 -5.64
CA ILE A 106 2.10 -9.59 -5.90
C ILE A 106 1.35 -8.27 -5.74
N PHE A 107 0.90 -7.68 -6.83
CA PHE A 107 0.00 -6.55 -6.77
C PHE A 107 -1.40 -7.02 -6.41
N VAL A 108 -1.95 -6.44 -5.36
CA VAL A 108 -3.32 -6.69 -4.92
C VAL A 108 -4.13 -5.44 -5.24
N GLY A 109 -4.97 -5.54 -6.27
CA GLY A 109 -5.85 -4.45 -6.68
C GLY A 109 -6.92 -4.19 -5.64
N VAL A 110 -7.02 -2.95 -5.15
CA VAL A 110 -8.03 -2.52 -4.18
C VAL A 110 -8.65 -1.20 -4.62
N GLY A 111 -9.90 -0.95 -4.25
CA GLY A 111 -10.62 0.26 -4.63
C GLY A 111 -11.79 -0.02 -5.58
N GLY A 112 -12.55 1.03 -5.87
CA GLY A 112 -13.66 0.97 -6.81
C GLY A 112 -13.20 1.13 -8.27
N HIS A 113 -13.95 0.55 -9.20
CA HIS A 113 -13.70 0.71 -10.64
C HIS A 113 -14.29 2.01 -11.21
N GLU A 114 -15.27 2.60 -10.51
CA GLU A 114 -15.86 3.86 -10.88
C GLU A 114 -15.07 5.02 -10.28
N PRO A 115 -14.80 6.09 -11.05
CA PRO A 115 -14.10 7.26 -10.55
C PRO A 115 -14.82 7.89 -9.36
N ALA A 116 -14.10 8.13 -8.28
CA ALA A 116 -14.63 8.74 -7.06
C ALA A 116 -13.81 9.96 -6.65
N PRO A 117 -14.44 11.06 -6.20
CA PRO A 117 -13.75 12.25 -5.76
C PRO A 117 -12.88 11.96 -4.52
N ILE A 118 -11.65 12.48 -4.54
CA ILE A 118 -10.72 12.32 -3.42
C ILE A 118 -11.12 13.26 -2.28
N LYS A 119 -11.39 12.69 -1.10
CA LYS A 119 -11.76 13.45 0.10
C LYS A 119 -10.62 14.32 0.60
N ARG A 120 -10.95 15.54 1.02
CA ARG A 120 -10.04 16.48 1.65
C ARG A 120 -10.31 16.55 3.14
N PHE A 121 -9.26 16.55 3.94
CA PHE A 121 -9.33 16.67 5.40
C PHE A 121 -8.41 17.79 5.85
N ASN A 122 -8.81 18.53 6.90
CA ASN A 122 -7.97 19.55 7.52
C ASN A 122 -6.97 18.95 8.52
N ALA A 123 -6.14 19.80 9.12
CA ALA A 123 -5.13 19.40 10.11
C ALA A 123 -5.71 18.65 11.33
N ASN A 124 -6.99 18.90 11.67
CA ASN A 124 -7.69 18.27 12.78
C ASN A 124 -8.42 16.97 12.36
N ASN A 125 -8.14 16.44 11.16
CA ASN A 125 -8.79 15.25 10.60
C ASN A 125 -10.30 15.39 10.37
N LYS A 126 -10.80 16.61 10.24
CA LYS A 126 -12.18 16.87 9.90
C LYS A 126 -12.32 16.91 8.38
N PHE A 127 -13.34 16.24 7.85
CA PHE A 127 -13.69 16.32 6.44
C PHE A 127 -14.10 17.76 6.09
N VAL A 128 -13.48 18.33 5.04
CA VAL A 128 -13.69 19.70 4.59
C VAL A 128 -14.08 19.79 3.11
N GLY A 129 -14.46 18.67 2.49
CA GLY A 129 -14.87 18.61 1.09
C GLY A 129 -14.03 17.65 0.27
N TYR A 130 -13.94 17.92 -0.99
CA TYR A 130 -13.17 17.10 -1.96
C TYR A 130 -12.09 17.95 -2.61
N TRP A 131 -11.04 17.28 -3.07
CA TRP A 131 -10.07 17.94 -3.93
C TRP A 131 -10.73 18.29 -5.27
N GLY A 132 -10.37 19.44 -5.82
CA GLY A 132 -10.86 19.94 -7.10
C GLY A 132 -9.87 20.90 -7.77
N THR A 133 -10.21 21.40 -8.95
CA THR A 133 -9.34 22.28 -9.74
C THR A 133 -8.93 23.55 -8.99
N ASP A 134 -9.81 24.10 -8.16
CA ASP A 134 -9.54 25.33 -7.41
C ASP A 134 -8.54 25.10 -6.28
N ALA A 135 -8.62 23.94 -5.63
CA ALA A 135 -7.63 23.54 -4.61
C ALA A 135 -6.21 23.32 -5.18
N ALA A 136 -6.11 23.04 -6.50
CA ALA A 136 -4.83 22.93 -7.17
C ALA A 136 -4.15 24.28 -7.42
N ALA A 137 -4.92 25.31 -7.72
CA ALA A 137 -4.39 26.66 -7.90
C ALA A 137 -3.77 27.18 -6.59
N GLU A 138 -4.37 26.88 -5.46
CA GLU A 138 -3.84 27.21 -4.13
C GLU A 138 -2.54 26.43 -3.81
N SER A 139 -2.45 25.17 -4.20
CA SER A 139 -1.26 24.34 -3.94
C SER A 139 -0.08 24.61 -4.87
N ALA A 140 -0.32 25.15 -6.07
CA ALA A 140 0.74 25.52 -7.02
C ALA A 140 1.55 26.76 -6.59
N GLY A 141 1.04 27.52 -5.63
CA GLY A 141 1.69 28.73 -5.06
C GLY A 141 2.69 28.47 -3.94
N GLY A 142 3.13 27.23 -3.70
CA GLY A 142 4.21 26.88 -2.77
C GLY A 142 3.79 26.81 -1.32
N GLY A 143 3.56 25.60 -0.90
CA GLY A 143 3.27 25.22 0.49
C GLY A 143 1.79 24.89 0.70
N ILE A 144 1.57 23.76 1.34
CA ILE A 144 0.23 23.36 1.80
C ILE A 144 -0.18 24.34 2.91
N MET A 145 -0.64 25.52 2.52
CA MET A 145 -1.38 26.38 3.42
C MET A 145 -2.79 25.81 3.48
N TYR A 146 -3.05 25.01 4.49
CA TYR A 146 -4.42 24.73 4.92
C TYR A 146 -5.02 26.06 5.41
N ASN A 147 -5.56 26.85 4.49
CA ASN A 147 -6.26 28.05 4.88
C ASN A 147 -7.60 27.61 5.48
N ASP A 148 -7.79 27.83 6.75
CA ASP A 148 -9.00 27.52 7.51
C ASP A 148 -10.25 28.28 6.97
N ALA A 149 -10.01 29.27 6.09
CA ALA A 149 -11.04 30.11 5.49
C ALA A 149 -12.00 29.36 4.53
N SER A 150 -11.62 28.18 4.03
CA SER A 150 -12.50 27.38 3.17
C SER A 150 -13.46 26.47 3.94
N LEU A 151 -13.45 26.52 5.27
CA LEU A 151 -14.33 25.71 6.12
C LEU A 151 -15.79 26.15 6.10
N ASP A 152 -16.04 27.38 5.66
CA ASP A 152 -17.38 28.00 5.64
C ASP A 152 -18.01 27.96 4.24
N ASP A 153 -17.35 27.41 3.22
CA ASP A 153 -17.94 27.22 1.90
C ASP A 153 -18.96 26.07 1.94
N PRO A 154 -20.26 26.36 1.81
CA PRO A 154 -21.30 25.33 1.91
C PRO A 154 -21.26 24.34 0.73
N ASP A 155 -20.67 24.71 -0.40
CA ASP A 155 -20.60 23.90 -1.61
C ASP A 155 -19.14 23.79 -2.11
N PRO A 156 -18.30 22.94 -1.48
CA PRO A 156 -16.92 22.78 -1.91
C PRO A 156 -16.88 22.24 -3.35
N PRO A 157 -15.95 22.71 -4.20
CA PRO A 157 -15.82 22.23 -5.54
C PRO A 157 -15.52 20.73 -5.57
N VAL A 158 -16.24 20.01 -6.39
CA VAL A 158 -16.07 18.57 -6.60
C VAL A 158 -15.48 18.33 -7.98
N ALA A 159 -14.56 17.39 -8.10
CA ALA A 159 -14.05 16.94 -9.39
C ALA A 159 -15.17 16.28 -10.20
N TYR A 160 -15.44 16.75 -11.39
CA TYR A 160 -16.48 16.21 -12.29
C TYR A 160 -15.94 15.65 -13.60
N ALA A 161 -14.74 16.06 -14.00
CA ALA A 161 -14.19 15.66 -15.28
C ALA A 161 -13.52 14.28 -15.19
N GLU A 162 -13.74 13.45 -16.18
CA GLU A 162 -13.12 12.12 -16.29
C GLU A 162 -11.58 12.15 -16.22
N PHE A 163 -10.99 13.23 -16.69
CA PHE A 163 -9.53 13.47 -16.66
C PHE A 163 -9.06 14.27 -15.44
N ASP A 164 -9.95 14.51 -14.48
CA ASP A 164 -9.58 15.26 -13.29
C ASP A 164 -8.70 14.39 -12.38
N ARG A 165 -7.48 14.88 -12.11
CA ARG A 165 -6.50 14.21 -11.24
C ARG A 165 -6.97 14.02 -9.79
N TYR A 166 -8.11 14.59 -9.43
CA TYR A 166 -8.75 14.48 -8.13
C TYR A 166 -9.83 13.40 -8.08
N LEU A 167 -10.02 12.69 -9.18
CA LEU A 167 -10.80 11.47 -9.22
C LEU A 167 -9.84 10.29 -9.12
N SER A 168 -10.12 9.36 -8.22
CA SER A 168 -9.38 8.12 -8.09
C SER A 168 -10.28 6.93 -8.42
N LYS A 169 -9.73 5.96 -9.10
CA LYS A 169 -10.33 4.66 -9.37
C LYS A 169 -9.25 3.59 -9.41
N GLN A 170 -9.67 2.33 -9.30
CA GLN A 170 -8.72 1.23 -9.53
C GLN A 170 -8.32 1.18 -11.01
N ASP A 171 -7.02 1.32 -11.28
CA ASP A 171 -6.43 1.21 -12.62
C ASP A 171 -5.88 -0.21 -12.85
N VAL A 172 -6.81 -1.11 -13.15
CA VAL A 172 -6.50 -2.55 -13.37
C VAL A 172 -5.56 -2.76 -14.55
N GLU A 173 -5.68 -1.94 -15.59
CA GLU A 173 -4.84 -2.05 -16.79
C GLU A 173 -3.38 -1.71 -16.44
N HIS A 174 -3.18 -0.59 -15.78
CA HIS A 174 -1.84 -0.19 -15.31
C HIS A 174 -1.21 -1.23 -14.38
N LEU A 175 -1.98 -1.80 -13.45
CA LEU A 175 -1.51 -2.86 -12.54
C LEU A 175 -1.08 -4.11 -13.31
N LYS A 176 -1.83 -4.52 -14.33
CA LYS A 176 -1.47 -5.66 -15.17
C LYS A 176 -0.23 -5.39 -16.02
N ASP A 177 -0.09 -4.19 -16.54
CA ASP A 177 1.08 -3.78 -17.32
C ASP A 177 2.35 -3.80 -16.46
N MET A 178 2.29 -3.22 -15.27
CA MET A 178 3.41 -3.27 -14.31
C MET A 178 3.75 -4.72 -13.93
N THR A 179 2.74 -5.53 -13.68
CA THR A 179 2.90 -6.95 -13.36
C THR A 179 3.64 -7.70 -14.47
N ALA A 180 3.25 -7.46 -15.72
CA ALA A 180 3.91 -8.07 -16.88
C ALA A 180 5.36 -7.59 -17.03
N GLU A 181 5.62 -6.29 -16.84
CA GLU A 181 6.94 -5.66 -16.94
C GLU A 181 7.94 -6.28 -15.95
N ILE A 182 7.53 -6.45 -14.68
CA ILE A 182 8.40 -7.04 -13.64
C ILE A 182 8.35 -8.57 -13.58
N LYS A 183 7.48 -9.22 -14.34
CA LYS A 183 7.20 -10.67 -14.27
C LYS A 183 6.67 -11.08 -12.88
N GLY A 184 5.87 -10.21 -12.26
CA GLY A 184 5.21 -10.42 -10.99
C GLY A 184 3.88 -11.14 -11.12
N GLN A 185 3.03 -10.95 -10.11
CA GLN A 185 1.67 -11.50 -10.09
C GLN A 185 0.67 -10.38 -9.78
N TYR A 186 -0.55 -10.52 -10.29
CA TYR A 186 -1.67 -9.64 -9.98
C TYR A 186 -2.85 -10.46 -9.48
N VAL A 187 -3.52 -9.96 -8.47
CA VAL A 187 -4.75 -10.53 -7.95
C VAL A 187 -5.76 -9.43 -7.64
N GLU A 188 -7.00 -9.66 -8.01
CA GLU A 188 -8.11 -8.75 -7.75
C GLU A 188 -8.54 -8.82 -6.29
N GLY A 189 -8.69 -7.68 -5.69
CA GLY A 189 -9.36 -7.23 -4.49
C GLY A 189 -9.52 -8.14 -3.27
N LEU A 190 -9.73 -7.49 -2.14
CA LEU A 190 -9.86 -8.14 -0.83
C LEU A 190 -11.17 -8.90 -0.63
N ASP A 191 -12.23 -8.51 -1.36
CA ASP A 191 -13.55 -9.14 -1.27
C ASP A 191 -13.68 -10.40 -2.17
N ASN A 192 -12.60 -10.76 -2.85
CA ASN A 192 -12.54 -11.92 -3.70
C ASN A 192 -12.12 -13.17 -2.90
N PRO A 193 -12.95 -14.20 -2.74
CA PRO A 193 -12.57 -15.45 -2.08
C PRO A 193 -11.33 -16.11 -2.70
N GLU A 194 -11.09 -15.90 -3.97
CA GLU A 194 -9.90 -16.39 -4.68
C GLU A 194 -8.61 -15.76 -4.16
N PHE A 195 -8.66 -14.51 -3.67
CA PHE A 195 -7.51 -13.86 -3.04
C PHE A 195 -6.94 -14.67 -1.87
N TYR A 196 -7.80 -15.11 -0.97
CA TYR A 196 -7.36 -15.89 0.19
C TYR A 196 -6.79 -17.24 -0.20
N LYS A 197 -7.42 -17.93 -1.15
CA LYS A 197 -6.89 -19.18 -1.70
C LYS A 197 -5.55 -18.96 -2.39
N PHE A 198 -5.45 -17.89 -3.17
CA PHE A 198 -4.23 -17.51 -3.86
C PHE A 198 -3.09 -17.27 -2.87
N VAL A 199 -3.28 -16.45 -1.84
CA VAL A 199 -2.26 -16.17 -0.82
C VAL A 199 -1.86 -17.44 -0.06
N GLN A 200 -2.82 -18.29 0.29
CA GLN A 200 -2.54 -19.56 0.97
C GLN A 200 -1.77 -20.54 0.08
N SER A 201 -1.94 -20.48 -1.23
CA SER A 201 -1.20 -21.32 -2.18
C SER A 201 0.26 -20.88 -2.38
N GLN A 202 0.60 -19.64 -1.98
CA GLN A 202 1.96 -19.14 -2.11
C GLN A 202 2.90 -19.89 -1.16
N THR A 203 4.00 -20.38 -1.71
CA THR A 203 5.06 -20.97 -0.88
C THR A 203 5.81 -19.85 -0.17
N PRO A 204 5.99 -19.91 1.15
CA PRO A 204 6.82 -18.95 1.85
C PRO A 204 8.21 -18.85 1.23
N ALA A 205 8.72 -17.64 1.05
CA ALA A 205 10.04 -17.39 0.45
C ALA A 205 11.17 -18.03 1.26
N ALA A 206 11.00 -18.11 2.58
CA ALA A 206 11.88 -18.85 3.48
C ALA A 206 11.08 -19.45 4.64
N LYS A 207 11.55 -20.59 5.14
CA LYS A 207 11.08 -21.18 6.41
C LYS A 207 12.18 -21.02 7.43
N PHE A 208 11.84 -20.51 8.59
CA PHE A 208 12.76 -20.41 9.71
C PHE A 208 12.35 -21.44 10.77
N GLU A 209 13.33 -22.17 11.28
CA GLU A 209 13.11 -23.01 12.45
C GLU A 209 12.98 -22.10 13.68
N THR A 210 11.92 -22.30 14.43
CA THR A 210 11.69 -21.56 15.68
C THR A 210 11.53 -22.54 16.82
N ASP A 211 12.30 -22.31 17.90
CA ASP A 211 12.13 -23.06 19.13
C ASP A 211 10.85 -22.61 19.84
N TYR A 212 9.89 -23.51 19.93
CA TYR A 212 8.69 -23.30 20.73
C TYR A 212 8.91 -23.78 22.15
N SER A 213 8.72 -22.88 23.14
CA SER A 213 8.66 -23.28 24.51
C SER A 213 7.34 -24.02 24.78
N VAL A 214 7.41 -25.33 24.93
CA VAL A 214 6.25 -26.16 25.29
C VAL A 214 5.98 -26.19 26.82
N ARG A 215 6.62 -25.32 27.58
CA ARG A 215 6.47 -25.24 29.06
C ARG A 215 5.02 -25.11 29.50
N TRP A 216 4.19 -24.37 28.76
CA TRP A 216 2.79 -24.20 29.11
C TRP A 216 1.98 -25.50 29.01
N ILE A 217 2.36 -26.43 28.14
CA ILE A 217 1.68 -27.73 27.99
C ILE A 217 1.88 -28.55 29.28
N PHE A 218 3.05 -28.48 29.87
CA PHE A 218 3.35 -29.21 31.13
C PHE A 218 2.72 -28.54 32.34
N LEU A 219 2.46 -27.24 32.32
CA LEU A 219 1.78 -26.51 33.38
C LEU A 219 0.26 -26.80 33.44
N THR A 220 -0.33 -27.25 32.35
CA THR A 220 -1.76 -27.60 32.27
C THR A 220 -2.05 -29.06 32.64
N ILE A 221 -1.00 -29.89 32.79
CA ILE A 221 -1.11 -31.33 33.13
C ILE A 221 -0.76 -31.60 34.62
N ALA A 222 -0.18 -30.62 35.31
CA ALA A 222 0.13 -30.68 36.74
C ALA A 222 -1.00 -30.12 37.59
#